data_acd938847d1eb27d3d8d9e901cc9dcc6
#
_entry.id   acd938847d1eb27d3d8d9e901cc9dcc6
#
_cell.length_a   1.000
_cell.length_b   1.000
_cell.length_c   1.000
_cell.angle_alpha   90.00
_cell.angle_beta   90.00
_cell.angle_gamma   90.00
#
_symmetry.space_group_name_H-M   'P 1'
#
loop_
_entity.id
_entity.type
_entity.pdbx_description
1 polymer ?
#
loop_
_entity_poly.entity_id
_entity_poly.type
_entity_poly.pdbx_seq_one_letter_code
_entity_poly.pdbx_strand_id
1 'polypeptide(L)'
;MNLLKLTNVAVLTMGLLTATACSRDHIEAINLANEGDQSVKVNVEGAIQKYEQAVQLDPTNHRILWKLAAAYEKKEDWDKMASTLARAVQVAPDFANYWYKRGEALNYQAEAGNPDAYEQAKEPLKKCIEKDPNIAECYHLLAESYLWTDDEQGAIESYQKAIEHDPTKSFFYPPLAEIYITLKLVNEAEQVLKEGARLVPPSEKNNPKIYSMYVLLANVAQMKRDKAAQLSAMERAEQFAGDSHPEFGFMLGSTYATMDPPQKEKAVRLLDQFTKKVCRGAASAKFKEQCEQSASLVQKLGQ
;
A
#
# COMPACT_ATOMS: atom_id res chain seq x y z
N MET A 1 4.49 -19.51 71.36
CA MET A 1 5.50 -18.80 70.54
C MET A 1 5.85 -19.59 69.28
N ASN A 2 4.91 -20.23 68.61
CA ASN A 2 5.20 -21.08 67.43
C ASN A 2 4.23 -20.98 66.24
N LEU A 3 3.21 -20.09 66.29
CA LEU A 3 2.31 -19.93 65.14
C LEU A 3 2.78 -18.87 64.13
N LEU A 4 3.61 -17.91 64.56
CA LEU A 4 4.10 -16.84 63.64
C LEU A 4 5.25 -17.31 62.70
N LYS A 5 5.94 -18.40 63.02
CA LYS A 5 7.02 -18.91 62.15
C LYS A 5 6.53 -19.79 60.99
N LEU A 6 5.34 -20.40 61.13
CA LEU A 6 4.77 -21.24 60.06
C LEU A 6 4.11 -20.45 58.93
N THR A 7 3.57 -19.24 59.22
CA THR A 7 2.97 -18.41 58.21
C THR A 7 3.98 -17.72 57.28
N ASN A 8 5.17 -17.37 57.79
CA ASN A 8 6.23 -16.75 56.97
C ASN A 8 6.92 -17.74 56.02
N VAL A 9 6.99 -19.02 56.36
CA VAL A 9 7.59 -20.05 55.48
C VAL A 9 6.63 -20.40 54.36
N ALA A 10 5.31 -20.46 54.59
CA ALA A 10 4.32 -20.75 53.56
C ALA A 10 4.21 -19.64 52.55
N VAL A 11 4.31 -18.36 52.95
CA VAL A 11 4.28 -17.20 52.04
C VAL A 11 5.55 -17.09 51.19
N LEU A 12 6.73 -17.42 51.77
CA LEU A 12 7.98 -17.43 51.00
C LEU A 12 8.06 -18.59 50.00
N THR A 13 7.52 -19.75 50.31
CA THR A 13 7.51 -20.91 49.40
C THR A 13 6.50 -20.72 48.27
N MET A 14 5.36 -20.06 48.51
CA MET A 14 4.38 -19.73 47.47
C MET A 14 4.92 -18.68 46.51
N GLY A 15 5.64 -17.67 47.00
CA GLY A 15 6.29 -16.63 46.16
C GLY A 15 7.43 -17.17 45.29
N LEU A 16 8.20 -18.14 45.78
CA LEU A 16 9.28 -18.79 45.03
C LEU A 16 8.76 -19.75 43.94
N LEU A 17 7.65 -20.45 44.19
CA LEU A 17 7.04 -21.35 43.21
C LEU A 17 6.40 -20.58 42.04
N THR A 18 5.80 -19.41 42.28
CA THR A 18 5.25 -18.56 41.22
C THR A 18 6.34 -17.91 40.35
N ALA A 19 7.44 -17.47 40.95
CA ALA A 19 8.56 -16.88 40.20
C ALA A 19 9.29 -17.90 39.32
N THR A 20 9.41 -19.15 39.73
CA THR A 20 10.05 -20.23 38.93
C THR A 20 9.12 -20.70 37.81
N ALA A 21 7.82 -20.76 38.01
CA ALA A 21 6.84 -21.09 36.97
C ALA A 21 6.84 -20.02 35.85
N CYS A 22 6.74 -18.72 36.18
CA CYS A 22 6.82 -17.61 35.22
C CYS A 22 8.13 -17.63 34.41
N SER A 23 9.27 -18.00 35.01
CA SER A 23 10.55 -18.11 34.31
C SER A 23 10.57 -19.29 33.32
N ARG A 24 9.95 -20.42 33.66
CA ARG A 24 9.87 -21.60 32.78
C ARG A 24 8.95 -21.33 31.60
N ASP A 25 7.76 -20.78 31.83
CA ASP A 25 6.79 -20.48 30.80
C ASP A 25 7.34 -19.44 29.77
N HIS A 26 8.10 -18.45 30.27
CA HIS A 26 8.79 -17.50 29.40
C HIS A 26 9.82 -18.15 28.48
N ILE A 27 10.66 -19.08 29.02
CA ILE A 27 11.66 -19.82 28.23
C ILE A 27 10.97 -20.73 27.20
N GLU A 28 9.90 -21.42 27.58
CA GLU A 28 9.14 -22.28 26.69
C GLU A 28 8.44 -21.44 25.58
N ALA A 29 7.90 -20.29 25.92
CA ALA A 29 7.34 -19.35 24.93
C ALA A 29 8.36 -18.91 23.88
N ILE A 30 9.58 -18.58 24.30
CA ILE A 30 10.68 -18.23 23.38
C ILE A 30 11.03 -19.42 22.47
N ASN A 31 11.11 -20.63 23.01
CA ASN A 31 11.42 -21.82 22.22
C ASN A 31 10.36 -22.11 21.18
N LEU A 32 9.07 -22.02 21.52
CA LEU A 32 7.96 -22.14 20.59
C LEU A 32 7.99 -21.05 19.51
N ALA A 33 8.31 -19.80 19.89
CA ALA A 33 8.44 -18.72 18.93
C ALA A 33 9.61 -18.95 17.95
N ASN A 34 10.73 -19.53 18.41
CA ASN A 34 11.85 -19.89 17.55
C ASN A 34 11.50 -21.06 16.58
N GLU A 35 10.71 -22.04 17.04
CA GLU A 35 10.17 -23.09 16.15
C GLU A 35 9.25 -22.49 15.07
N GLY A 36 8.42 -21.51 15.45
CA GLY A 36 7.61 -20.72 14.50
C GLY A 36 8.48 -20.01 13.45
N ASP A 37 9.57 -19.34 13.87
CA ASP A 37 10.50 -18.65 12.97
C ASP A 37 11.12 -19.59 11.92
N GLN A 38 11.44 -20.83 12.33
CA GLN A 38 12.01 -21.83 11.42
C GLN A 38 11.00 -22.29 10.36
N SER A 39 9.72 -22.35 10.71
CA SER A 39 8.66 -22.88 9.85
C SER A 39 7.93 -21.81 9.02
N VAL A 40 7.95 -20.54 9.42
CA VAL A 40 7.09 -19.48 8.85
C VAL A 40 7.26 -19.23 7.34
N LYS A 41 8.38 -19.64 6.75
CA LYS A 41 8.63 -19.50 5.30
C LYS A 41 8.00 -20.63 4.48
N VAL A 42 7.82 -21.80 5.05
CA VAL A 42 7.35 -23.02 4.36
C VAL A 42 5.99 -23.49 4.85
N ASN A 43 5.62 -23.17 6.08
CA ASN A 43 4.36 -23.54 6.71
C ASN A 43 3.89 -22.43 7.66
N VAL A 44 3.24 -21.41 7.10
CA VAL A 44 2.72 -20.24 7.85
C VAL A 44 1.71 -20.68 8.91
N GLU A 45 0.83 -21.64 8.59
CA GLU A 45 -0.19 -22.14 9.52
C GLU A 45 0.42 -22.80 10.75
N GLY A 46 1.41 -23.67 10.54
CA GLY A 46 2.17 -24.30 11.64
C GLY A 46 2.93 -23.27 12.49
N ALA A 47 3.48 -22.22 11.86
CA ALA A 47 4.13 -21.13 12.57
C ALA A 47 3.13 -20.33 13.42
N ILE A 48 1.94 -20.04 12.92
CA ILE A 48 0.87 -19.37 13.67
C ILE A 48 0.52 -20.17 14.92
N GLN A 49 0.30 -21.48 14.79
CA GLN A 49 0.01 -22.35 15.94
C GLN A 49 1.12 -22.29 17.03
N LYS A 50 2.38 -22.25 16.61
CA LYS A 50 3.51 -22.12 17.53
C LYS A 50 3.54 -20.76 18.22
N TYR A 51 3.32 -19.69 17.49
CA TYR A 51 3.25 -18.34 18.06
C TYR A 51 2.03 -18.17 18.99
N GLU A 52 0.87 -18.73 18.64
CA GLU A 52 -0.33 -18.69 19.50
C GLU A 52 -0.06 -19.41 20.84
N GLN A 53 0.57 -20.61 20.79
CA GLN A 53 1.00 -21.33 22.02
C GLN A 53 2.00 -20.49 22.82
N ALA A 54 2.97 -19.88 22.18
CA ALA A 54 3.94 -19.00 22.82
C ALA A 54 3.27 -17.80 23.50
N VAL A 55 2.28 -17.18 22.84
CA VAL A 55 1.50 -16.05 23.39
C VAL A 55 0.60 -16.48 24.55
N GLN A 56 0.17 -17.75 24.61
CA GLN A 56 -0.57 -18.27 25.78
C GLN A 56 0.33 -18.40 27.02
N LEU A 57 1.59 -18.81 26.83
CA LEU A 57 2.57 -18.95 27.91
C LEU A 57 3.13 -17.59 28.38
N ASP A 58 3.35 -16.67 27.44
CA ASP A 58 3.87 -15.32 27.74
C ASP A 58 3.06 -14.25 26.99
N PRO A 59 1.86 -13.89 27.52
CA PRO A 59 0.93 -12.99 26.84
C PRO A 59 1.41 -11.53 26.80
N THR A 60 2.45 -11.19 27.57
CA THR A 60 3.03 -9.84 27.63
C THR A 60 4.30 -9.68 26.81
N ASN A 61 4.70 -10.73 26.08
CA ASN A 61 5.86 -10.67 25.22
C ASN A 61 5.52 -10.00 23.88
N HIS A 62 5.71 -8.69 23.81
CA HIS A 62 5.40 -7.91 22.63
C HIS A 62 6.14 -8.37 21.36
N ARG A 63 7.33 -8.99 21.50
CA ARG A 63 8.09 -9.53 20.37
C ARG A 63 7.41 -10.77 19.77
N ILE A 64 6.85 -11.63 20.61
CA ILE A 64 6.10 -12.81 20.16
C ILE A 64 4.78 -12.35 19.51
N LEU A 65 4.07 -11.38 20.13
CA LEU A 65 2.88 -10.76 19.52
C LEU A 65 3.18 -10.17 18.14
N TRP A 66 4.31 -9.49 17.97
CA TRP A 66 4.75 -8.98 16.68
C TRP A 66 4.97 -10.08 15.64
N LYS A 67 5.64 -11.18 16.01
CA LYS A 67 5.85 -12.34 15.12
C LYS A 67 4.52 -12.99 14.72
N LEU A 68 3.60 -13.12 15.66
CA LEU A 68 2.25 -13.64 15.40
C LEU A 68 1.49 -12.74 14.44
N ALA A 69 1.51 -11.43 14.66
CA ALA A 69 0.88 -10.46 13.77
C ALA A 69 1.47 -10.52 12.35
N ALA A 70 2.79 -10.61 12.20
CA ALA A 70 3.46 -10.78 10.91
C ALA A 70 3.13 -12.12 10.22
N ALA A 71 2.80 -13.15 10.97
CA ALA A 71 2.34 -14.42 10.41
C ALA A 71 0.87 -14.32 9.94
N TYR A 72 0.01 -13.60 10.65
CA TYR A 72 -1.35 -13.28 10.19
C TYR A 72 -1.34 -12.38 8.95
N GLU A 73 -0.43 -11.41 8.86
CA GLU A 73 -0.22 -10.59 7.65
C GLU A 73 0.03 -11.47 6.42
N LYS A 74 0.90 -12.49 6.54
CA LYS A 74 1.16 -13.45 5.44
C LYS A 74 -0.05 -14.31 5.06
N LYS A 75 -1.00 -14.46 5.95
CA LYS A 75 -2.27 -15.18 5.72
C LYS A 75 -3.39 -14.24 5.26
N GLU A 76 -3.11 -12.93 5.22
CA GLU A 76 -4.13 -11.90 4.98
C GLU A 76 -5.30 -11.96 5.98
N ASP A 77 -5.03 -12.47 7.20
CA ASP A 77 -5.99 -12.51 8.31
C ASP A 77 -5.91 -11.17 9.08
N TRP A 78 -6.50 -10.14 8.47
CA TRP A 78 -6.41 -8.77 8.95
C TRP A 78 -7.06 -8.59 10.33
N ASP A 79 -8.12 -9.36 10.62
CA ASP A 79 -8.82 -9.32 11.91
C ASP A 79 -7.90 -9.77 13.05
N LYS A 80 -7.25 -10.91 12.85
CA LYS A 80 -6.32 -11.44 13.86
C LYS A 80 -5.05 -10.62 13.93
N MET A 81 -4.56 -10.07 12.81
CA MET A 81 -3.42 -9.15 12.80
C MET A 81 -3.73 -7.91 13.64
N ALA A 82 -4.86 -7.21 13.39
CA ALA A 82 -5.25 -6.00 14.10
C ALA A 82 -5.45 -6.25 15.61
N SER A 83 -6.12 -7.36 15.98
CA SER A 83 -6.37 -7.72 17.38
C SER A 83 -5.09 -8.10 18.13
N THR A 84 -4.16 -8.80 17.46
CA THR A 84 -2.85 -9.14 18.04
C THR A 84 -2.00 -7.89 18.25
N LEU A 85 -1.99 -6.96 17.28
CA LEU A 85 -1.28 -5.69 17.41
C LEU A 85 -1.93 -4.76 18.45
N ALA A 86 -3.25 -4.83 18.65
CA ALA A 86 -3.91 -4.13 19.75
C ALA A 86 -3.35 -4.53 21.10
N ARG A 87 -3.04 -5.83 21.30
CA ARG A 87 -2.35 -6.32 22.49
C ARG A 87 -0.89 -5.85 22.54
N ALA A 88 -0.19 -5.90 21.40
CA ALA A 88 1.22 -5.48 21.34
C ALA A 88 1.42 -4.02 21.74
N VAL A 89 0.55 -3.10 21.30
CA VAL A 89 0.61 -1.68 21.66
C VAL A 89 0.22 -1.39 23.10
N GLN A 90 -0.60 -2.25 23.75
CA GLN A 90 -0.87 -2.14 25.18
C GLN A 90 0.34 -2.48 26.03
N VAL A 91 1.12 -3.50 25.60
CA VAL A 91 2.32 -3.94 26.31
C VAL A 91 3.52 -3.04 26.04
N ALA A 92 3.66 -2.58 24.81
CA ALA A 92 4.80 -1.80 24.35
C ALA A 92 4.35 -0.58 23.52
N PRO A 93 3.77 0.45 24.19
CA PRO A 93 3.14 1.60 23.51
C PRO A 93 4.12 2.53 22.81
N ASP A 94 5.42 2.44 23.09
CA ASP A 94 6.44 3.32 22.53
C ASP A 94 6.99 2.84 21.18
N PHE A 95 6.58 1.65 20.72
CA PHE A 95 7.00 1.15 19.41
C PHE A 95 6.07 1.67 18.30
N ALA A 96 6.48 2.72 17.59
CA ALA A 96 5.73 3.32 16.49
C ALA A 96 5.30 2.30 15.43
N ASN A 97 6.18 1.35 15.09
CA ASN A 97 5.88 0.30 14.12
C ASN A 97 4.71 -0.61 14.50
N TYR A 98 4.40 -0.79 15.79
CA TYR A 98 3.23 -1.57 16.20
C TYR A 98 1.94 -0.81 15.93
N TRP A 99 1.96 0.49 16.18
CA TRP A 99 0.86 1.38 15.86
C TRP A 99 0.65 1.49 14.36
N TYR A 100 1.73 1.65 13.58
CA TYR A 100 1.71 1.62 12.12
C TYR A 100 1.02 0.37 11.58
N LYS A 101 1.53 -0.81 11.96
CA LYS A 101 1.00 -2.10 11.49
C LYS A 101 -0.43 -2.37 11.96
N ARG A 102 -0.84 -1.84 13.12
CA ARG A 102 -2.24 -1.90 13.55
C ARG A 102 -3.14 -1.07 12.64
N GLY A 103 -2.73 0.15 12.32
CA GLY A 103 -3.47 1.01 11.38
C GLY A 103 -3.55 0.40 9.99
N GLU A 104 -2.44 -0.16 9.49
CA GLU A 104 -2.38 -0.87 8.21
C GLU A 104 -3.36 -2.06 8.18
N ALA A 105 -3.37 -2.90 9.22
CA ALA A 105 -4.29 -4.02 9.30
C ALA A 105 -5.76 -3.58 9.26
N LEU A 106 -6.10 -2.45 9.92
CA LEU A 106 -7.44 -1.89 9.92
C LEU A 106 -7.83 -1.34 8.54
N ASN A 107 -6.92 -0.68 7.81
CA ASN A 107 -7.18 -0.26 6.43
C ASN A 107 -7.44 -1.47 5.52
N TYR A 108 -6.66 -2.55 5.64
CA TYR A 108 -6.93 -3.78 4.89
C TYR A 108 -8.24 -4.47 5.28
N GLN A 109 -8.65 -4.43 6.56
CA GLN A 109 -9.99 -4.88 6.97
C GLN A 109 -11.09 -4.08 6.26
N ALA A 110 -10.89 -2.77 6.13
CA ALA A 110 -11.85 -1.89 5.46
C ALA A 110 -11.96 -2.24 3.97
N GLU A 111 -10.85 -2.42 3.28
CA GLU A 111 -10.78 -2.87 1.88
C GLU A 111 -11.41 -4.26 1.69
N ALA A 112 -11.27 -5.16 2.67
CA ALA A 112 -11.85 -6.50 2.65
C ALA A 112 -13.37 -6.53 2.91
N GLY A 113 -14.01 -5.37 3.14
CA GLY A 113 -15.46 -5.25 3.25
C GLY A 113 -16.00 -4.78 4.61
N ASN A 114 -15.15 -4.27 5.50
CA ASN A 114 -15.54 -3.65 6.76
C ASN A 114 -15.19 -2.15 6.76
N PRO A 115 -15.94 -1.28 6.05
CA PRO A 115 -15.57 0.13 5.86
C PRO A 115 -15.44 0.92 7.18
N ASP A 116 -16.10 0.50 8.27
CA ASP A 116 -15.98 1.14 9.59
C ASP A 116 -14.55 1.04 10.16
N ALA A 117 -13.75 0.12 9.64
CA ALA A 117 -12.36 -0.04 10.06
C ALA A 117 -11.47 1.13 9.65
N TYR A 118 -11.82 1.92 8.60
CA TYR A 118 -11.11 3.16 8.29
C TYR A 118 -11.20 4.18 9.44
N GLU A 119 -12.37 4.34 10.05
CA GLU A 119 -12.49 5.23 11.21
C GLU A 119 -11.64 4.73 12.39
N GLN A 120 -11.63 3.41 12.62
CA GLN A 120 -10.85 2.79 13.70
C GLN A 120 -9.33 2.89 13.45
N ALA A 121 -8.88 2.99 12.19
CA ALA A 121 -7.47 3.10 11.83
C ALA A 121 -6.86 4.46 12.19
N LYS A 122 -7.66 5.53 12.26
CA LYS A 122 -7.16 6.89 12.50
C LYS A 122 -6.44 7.03 13.83
N GLU A 123 -6.94 6.39 14.90
CA GLU A 123 -6.32 6.49 16.22
C GLU A 123 -4.91 5.84 16.23
N PRO A 124 -4.72 4.58 15.85
CA PRO A 124 -3.39 3.99 15.84
C PRO A 124 -2.43 4.70 14.88
N LEU A 125 -2.89 5.21 13.73
CA LEU A 125 -2.03 5.95 12.81
C LEU A 125 -1.57 7.30 13.39
N LYS A 126 -2.45 8.03 14.09
CA LYS A 126 -2.07 9.23 14.85
C LYS A 126 -1.07 8.90 15.97
N LYS A 127 -1.23 7.75 16.65
CA LYS A 127 -0.27 7.28 17.65
C LYS A 127 1.08 6.91 17.02
N CYS A 128 1.09 6.30 15.83
CA CYS A 128 2.33 6.09 15.09
C CYS A 128 3.08 7.40 14.86
N ILE A 129 2.40 8.41 14.33
CA ILE A 129 2.96 9.75 14.05
C ILE A 129 3.46 10.43 15.34
N GLU A 130 2.71 10.31 16.44
CA GLU A 130 3.11 10.84 17.76
C GLU A 130 4.43 10.21 18.25
N LYS A 131 4.61 8.90 18.02
CA LYS A 131 5.79 8.15 18.48
C LYS A 131 6.99 8.31 17.54
N ASP A 132 6.77 8.33 16.25
CA ASP A 132 7.81 8.59 15.24
C ASP A 132 7.22 9.34 14.04
N PRO A 133 7.38 10.67 13.99
CA PRO A 133 6.85 11.47 12.89
C PRO A 133 7.55 11.24 11.54
N ASN A 134 8.66 10.48 11.51
CA ASN A 134 9.39 10.23 10.25
C ASN A 134 8.86 9.02 9.48
N ILE A 135 7.90 8.27 10.01
CA ILE A 135 7.28 7.15 9.28
C ILE A 135 6.24 7.71 8.32
N ALA A 136 6.65 7.99 7.09
CA ALA A 136 5.81 8.58 6.04
C ALA A 136 4.56 7.73 5.72
N GLU A 137 4.68 6.41 5.85
CA GLU A 137 3.59 5.46 5.64
C GLU A 137 2.44 5.65 6.64
N CYS A 138 2.69 6.16 7.86
CA CYS A 138 1.61 6.44 8.82
C CYS A 138 0.73 7.59 8.35
N TYR A 139 1.33 8.64 7.77
CA TYR A 139 0.57 9.74 7.17
C TYR A 139 -0.20 9.27 5.92
N HIS A 140 0.41 8.44 5.08
CA HIS A 140 -0.25 7.90 3.90
C HIS A 140 -1.51 7.08 4.26
N LEU A 141 -1.39 6.10 5.17
CA LEU A 141 -2.54 5.30 5.61
C LEU A 141 -3.60 6.14 6.34
N LEU A 142 -3.17 7.17 7.09
CA LEU A 142 -4.09 8.12 7.71
C LEU A 142 -4.85 8.94 6.65
N ALA A 143 -4.16 9.33 5.56
CA ALA A 143 -4.81 10.01 4.44
C ALA A 143 -5.86 9.13 3.77
N GLU A 144 -5.56 7.85 3.54
CA GLU A 144 -6.55 6.89 3.03
C GLU A 144 -7.75 6.76 3.98
N SER A 145 -7.50 6.64 5.29
CA SER A 145 -8.57 6.56 6.30
C SER A 145 -9.45 7.81 6.30
N TYR A 146 -8.87 9.00 6.12
CA TYR A 146 -9.63 10.25 6.00
C TYR A 146 -10.45 10.30 4.72
N LEU A 147 -9.85 9.91 3.58
CA LEU A 147 -10.53 9.91 2.29
C LEU A 147 -11.78 9.02 2.29
N TRP A 148 -11.67 7.82 2.84
CA TRP A 148 -12.78 6.87 2.93
C TRP A 148 -13.81 7.20 4.02
N THR A 149 -13.55 8.20 4.83
CA THR A 149 -14.50 8.74 5.85
C THR A 149 -14.92 10.17 5.52
N ASP A 150 -14.85 10.56 4.25
CA ASP A 150 -15.30 11.84 3.68
C ASP A 150 -14.63 13.08 4.31
N ASP A 151 -13.41 12.93 4.85
CA ASP A 151 -12.57 14.05 5.33
C ASP A 151 -11.48 14.37 4.29
N GLU A 152 -11.88 15.01 3.20
CA GLU A 152 -10.97 15.37 2.10
C GLU A 152 -9.83 16.28 2.55
N GLN A 153 -10.11 17.20 3.47
CA GLN A 153 -9.09 18.13 3.97
C GLN A 153 -8.03 17.38 4.79
N GLY A 154 -8.45 16.49 5.69
CA GLY A 154 -7.54 15.64 6.46
C GLY A 154 -6.72 14.72 5.56
N ALA A 155 -7.32 14.21 4.48
CA ALA A 155 -6.62 13.39 3.49
C ALA A 155 -5.53 14.19 2.77
N ILE A 156 -5.84 15.39 2.27
CA ILE A 156 -4.87 16.27 1.59
C ILE A 156 -3.67 16.57 2.51
N GLU A 157 -3.93 17.05 3.72
CA GLU A 157 -2.88 17.40 4.69
C GLU A 157 -1.98 16.20 5.01
N SER A 158 -2.59 15.02 5.18
CA SER A 158 -1.86 13.79 5.48
C SER A 158 -1.01 13.31 4.30
N TYR A 159 -1.53 13.32 3.05
CA TYR A 159 -0.72 12.99 1.86
C TYR A 159 0.43 13.98 1.66
N GLN A 160 0.20 15.29 1.86
CA GLN A 160 1.27 16.29 1.80
C GLN A 160 2.38 16.00 2.81
N LYS A 161 2.03 15.62 4.04
CA LYS A 161 2.98 15.22 5.07
C LYS A 161 3.72 13.93 4.71
N ALA A 162 3.05 12.94 4.14
CA ALA A 162 3.70 11.73 3.64
C ALA A 162 4.79 12.05 2.60
N ILE A 163 4.48 12.92 1.63
CA ILE A 163 5.42 13.39 0.60
C ILE A 163 6.59 14.20 1.22
N GLU A 164 6.29 15.07 2.20
CA GLU A 164 7.32 15.86 2.90
C GLU A 164 8.35 14.96 3.59
N HIS A 165 7.90 13.87 4.23
CA HIS A 165 8.77 12.94 4.95
C HIS A 165 9.51 11.95 4.05
N ASP A 166 8.89 11.47 2.96
CA ASP A 166 9.58 10.64 1.96
C ASP A 166 9.09 10.94 0.53
N PRO A 167 9.70 11.93 -0.14
CA PRO A 167 9.29 12.32 -1.49
C PRO A 167 9.65 11.29 -2.58
N THR A 168 10.35 10.21 -2.24
CA THR A 168 10.73 9.16 -3.20
C THR A 168 9.70 8.05 -3.35
N LYS A 169 8.66 8.03 -2.51
CA LYS A 169 7.59 7.04 -2.53
C LYS A 169 6.56 7.35 -3.62
N SER A 170 6.55 6.54 -4.66
CA SER A 170 5.72 6.74 -5.85
C SER A 170 4.21 6.72 -5.58
N PHE A 171 3.78 5.99 -4.56
CA PHE A 171 2.36 5.77 -4.28
C PHE A 171 1.68 6.90 -3.49
N PHE A 172 2.41 7.92 -3.03
CA PHE A 172 1.82 9.07 -2.36
C PHE A 172 1.20 10.08 -3.35
N TYR A 173 1.76 10.19 -4.56
CA TYR A 173 1.42 11.26 -5.50
C TYR A 173 0.08 11.09 -6.23
N PRO A 174 -0.23 9.90 -6.82
CA PRO A 174 -1.46 9.74 -7.59
C PRO A 174 -2.73 10.01 -6.77
N PRO A 175 -2.89 9.47 -5.53
CA PRO A 175 -4.11 9.72 -4.75
C PRO A 175 -4.32 11.20 -4.41
N LEU A 176 -3.25 11.92 -4.03
CA LEU A 176 -3.34 13.36 -3.75
C LEU A 176 -3.75 14.13 -5.00
N ALA A 177 -3.18 13.79 -6.15
CA ALA A 177 -3.54 14.44 -7.41
C ALA A 177 -4.99 14.14 -7.82
N GLU A 178 -5.48 12.93 -7.59
CA GLU A 178 -6.87 12.55 -7.86
C GLU A 178 -7.86 13.35 -6.99
N ILE A 179 -7.54 13.59 -5.72
CA ILE A 179 -8.33 14.48 -4.84
C ILE A 179 -8.35 15.89 -5.44
N TYR A 180 -7.20 16.46 -5.81
CA TYR A 180 -7.15 17.78 -6.42
C TYR A 180 -7.92 17.88 -7.75
N ILE A 181 -7.86 16.84 -8.60
CA ILE A 181 -8.64 16.75 -9.84
C ILE A 181 -10.14 16.76 -9.53
N THR A 182 -10.58 15.99 -8.55
CA THR A 182 -11.99 15.92 -8.12
C THR A 182 -12.49 17.28 -7.63
N LEU A 183 -11.66 17.98 -6.86
CA LEU A 183 -11.93 19.33 -6.34
C LEU A 183 -11.74 20.44 -7.40
N LYS A 184 -11.36 20.09 -8.66
CA LYS A 184 -11.04 21.01 -9.74
C LYS A 184 -9.85 21.95 -9.45
N LEU A 185 -9.01 21.56 -8.51
CA LEU A 185 -7.73 22.22 -8.18
C LEU A 185 -6.64 21.74 -9.16
N VAL A 186 -6.83 22.11 -10.44
CA VAL A 186 -6.10 21.53 -11.58
C VAL A 186 -4.61 21.91 -11.56
N ASN A 187 -4.27 23.09 -11.04
CA ASN A 187 -2.88 23.54 -10.95
C ASN A 187 -2.12 22.81 -9.85
N GLU A 188 -2.77 22.56 -8.72
CA GLU A 188 -2.24 21.80 -7.58
C GLU A 188 -1.99 20.34 -7.98
N ALA A 189 -2.95 19.74 -8.69
CA ALA A 189 -2.78 18.39 -9.25
C ALA A 189 -1.57 18.31 -10.20
N GLU A 190 -1.43 19.29 -11.10
CA GLU A 190 -0.29 19.35 -12.03
C GLU A 190 1.05 19.47 -11.29
N GLN A 191 1.10 20.33 -10.29
CA GLN A 191 2.32 20.54 -9.50
C GLN A 191 2.76 19.26 -8.78
N VAL A 192 1.85 18.62 -8.07
CA VAL A 192 2.13 17.37 -7.33
C VAL A 192 2.59 16.26 -8.27
N LEU A 193 1.91 16.07 -9.40
CA LEU A 193 2.28 15.03 -10.37
C LEU A 193 3.64 15.28 -11.02
N LYS A 194 3.95 16.54 -11.37
CA LYS A 194 5.27 16.91 -11.90
C LYS A 194 6.38 16.70 -10.88
N GLU A 195 6.12 17.02 -9.62
CA GLU A 195 7.06 16.80 -8.54
C GLU A 195 7.33 15.29 -8.34
N GLY A 196 6.30 14.47 -8.27
CA GLY A 196 6.42 13.02 -8.18
C GLY A 196 7.18 12.42 -9.36
N ALA A 197 6.84 12.82 -10.59
CA ALA A 197 7.53 12.36 -11.78
C ALA A 197 9.02 12.75 -11.84
N ARG A 198 9.42 13.82 -11.15
CA ARG A 198 10.80 14.29 -11.04
C ARG A 198 11.59 13.61 -9.93
N LEU A 199 10.97 13.37 -8.77
CA LEU A 199 11.65 12.90 -7.56
C LEU A 199 11.66 11.38 -7.42
N VAL A 200 10.65 10.71 -7.95
CA VAL A 200 10.55 9.24 -7.87
C VAL A 200 11.49 8.59 -8.88
N PRO A 201 12.48 7.80 -8.46
CA PRO A 201 13.41 7.15 -9.38
C PRO A 201 12.70 6.01 -10.14
N PRO A 202 12.91 5.90 -11.48
CA PRO A 202 12.39 4.78 -12.26
C PRO A 202 12.92 3.44 -11.76
N SER A 203 12.03 2.46 -11.63
CA SER A 203 12.35 1.08 -11.28
C SER A 203 11.15 0.19 -11.62
N GLU A 204 11.33 -1.13 -11.67
CA GLU A 204 10.21 -2.06 -11.88
C GLU A 204 9.06 -1.81 -10.88
N LYS A 205 9.38 -1.49 -9.62
CA LYS A 205 8.40 -1.18 -8.57
C LYS A 205 7.70 0.17 -8.79
N ASN A 206 8.45 1.19 -9.22
CA ASN A 206 7.94 2.56 -9.33
C ASN A 206 7.29 2.84 -10.68
N ASN A 207 7.71 2.16 -11.76
CA ASN A 207 7.25 2.43 -13.11
C ASN A 207 5.71 2.43 -13.26
N PRO A 208 4.93 1.52 -12.64
CA PRO A 208 3.47 1.57 -12.72
C PRO A 208 2.86 2.86 -12.14
N LYS A 209 3.46 3.39 -11.07
CA LYS A 209 3.00 4.64 -10.44
C LYS A 209 3.47 5.87 -11.22
N ILE A 210 4.68 5.83 -11.80
CA ILE A 210 5.17 6.87 -12.71
C ILE A 210 4.29 6.93 -13.97
N TYR A 211 3.91 5.78 -14.52
CA TYR A 211 2.92 5.69 -15.59
C TYR A 211 1.61 6.39 -15.19
N SER A 212 1.05 6.04 -14.03
CA SER A 212 -0.18 6.67 -13.52
C SER A 212 -0.05 8.19 -13.38
N MET A 213 1.09 8.69 -12.89
CA MET A 213 1.34 10.13 -12.77
C MET A 213 1.28 10.82 -14.14
N TYR A 214 1.89 10.24 -15.18
CA TYR A 214 1.85 10.82 -16.54
C TYR A 214 0.47 10.71 -17.19
N VAL A 215 -0.28 9.65 -16.92
CA VAL A 215 -1.68 9.54 -17.37
C VAL A 215 -2.55 10.63 -16.72
N LEU A 216 -2.38 10.85 -15.40
CA LEU A 216 -3.07 11.93 -14.71
C LEU A 216 -2.63 13.31 -15.19
N LEU A 217 -1.34 13.52 -15.53
CA LEU A 217 -0.84 14.75 -16.15
C LEU A 217 -1.49 14.99 -17.51
N ALA A 218 -1.69 13.94 -18.31
CA ALA A 218 -2.40 14.06 -19.58
C ALA A 218 -3.88 14.46 -19.39
N ASN A 219 -4.54 13.90 -18.36
CA ASN A 219 -5.91 14.30 -17.99
C ASN A 219 -5.98 15.77 -17.52
N VAL A 220 -5.05 16.18 -16.65
CA VAL A 220 -4.93 17.57 -16.20
C VAL A 220 -4.72 18.53 -17.38
N ALA A 221 -3.83 18.19 -18.33
CA ALA A 221 -3.59 18.99 -19.53
C ALA A 221 -4.84 19.07 -20.43
N GLN A 222 -5.61 17.99 -20.53
CA GLN A 222 -6.89 17.98 -21.24
C GLN A 222 -7.92 18.92 -20.58
N MET A 223 -8.03 18.92 -19.26
CA MET A 223 -8.90 19.84 -18.51
C MET A 223 -8.51 21.29 -18.75
N LYS A 224 -7.22 21.58 -18.86
CA LYS A 224 -6.66 22.91 -19.21
C LYS A 224 -6.76 23.24 -20.70
N ARG A 225 -7.20 22.31 -21.54
CA ARG A 225 -7.23 22.41 -23.02
C ARG A 225 -5.83 22.62 -23.64
N ASP A 226 -4.78 22.20 -22.95
CA ASP A 226 -3.40 22.26 -23.44
C ASP A 226 -3.05 20.96 -24.16
N LYS A 227 -3.31 20.93 -25.46
CA LYS A 227 -3.05 19.77 -26.32
C LYS A 227 -1.56 19.40 -26.39
N ALA A 228 -0.67 20.38 -26.32
CA ALA A 228 0.77 20.11 -26.37
C ALA A 228 1.26 19.42 -25.09
N ALA A 229 0.86 19.92 -23.92
CA ALA A 229 1.15 19.29 -22.64
C ALA A 229 0.51 17.91 -22.53
N GLN A 230 -0.75 17.74 -23.00
CA GLN A 230 -1.42 16.44 -23.02
C GLN A 230 -0.61 15.41 -23.82
N LEU A 231 -0.22 15.75 -25.05
CA LEU A 231 0.56 14.86 -25.89
C LEU A 231 1.92 14.52 -25.26
N SER A 232 2.63 15.51 -24.73
CA SER A 232 3.91 15.32 -24.05
C SER A 232 3.78 14.37 -22.85
N ALA A 233 2.72 14.52 -22.06
CA ALA A 233 2.45 13.63 -20.93
C ALA A 233 2.14 12.19 -21.40
N MET A 234 1.37 12.03 -22.49
CA MET A 234 1.11 10.71 -23.07
C MET A 234 2.37 10.05 -23.62
N GLU A 235 3.25 10.80 -24.32
CA GLU A 235 4.54 10.29 -24.78
C GLU A 235 5.43 9.80 -23.64
N ARG A 236 5.38 10.48 -22.50
CA ARG A 236 6.09 10.05 -21.29
C ARG A 236 5.44 8.82 -20.65
N ALA A 237 4.11 8.77 -20.55
CA ALA A 237 3.40 7.61 -20.03
C ALA A 237 3.73 6.33 -20.82
N GLU A 238 3.83 6.41 -22.15
CA GLU A 238 4.17 5.26 -23.03
C GLU A 238 5.48 4.60 -22.64
N GLN A 239 6.48 5.38 -22.18
CA GLN A 239 7.77 4.84 -21.74
C GLN A 239 7.67 3.93 -20.51
N PHE A 240 6.62 4.08 -19.72
CA PHE A 240 6.38 3.36 -18.44
C PHE A 240 5.18 2.41 -18.49
N ALA A 241 4.41 2.40 -19.58
CA ALA A 241 3.20 1.59 -19.73
C ALA A 241 3.48 0.07 -19.65
N GLY A 242 4.63 -0.35 -20.14
CA GLY A 242 5.03 -1.76 -20.16
C GLY A 242 4.02 -2.68 -20.84
N ASP A 243 4.00 -3.94 -20.41
CA ASP A 243 3.07 -4.94 -20.94
C ASP A 243 1.68 -4.91 -20.27
N SER A 244 1.55 -4.21 -19.16
CA SER A 244 0.32 -4.15 -18.37
C SER A 244 -0.76 -3.26 -18.98
N HIS A 245 -0.37 -2.29 -19.84
CA HIS A 245 -1.26 -1.31 -20.44
C HIS A 245 -1.13 -1.26 -21.98
N PRO A 246 -1.41 -2.38 -22.67
CA PRO A 246 -1.26 -2.44 -24.12
C PRO A 246 -2.20 -1.48 -24.86
N GLU A 247 -3.37 -1.15 -24.27
CA GLU A 247 -4.34 -0.21 -24.80
C GLU A 247 -3.78 1.20 -24.95
N PHE A 248 -2.77 1.53 -24.16
CA PHE A 248 -2.19 2.87 -24.17
C PHE A 248 -1.49 3.17 -25.51
N GLY A 249 -0.82 2.18 -26.08
CA GLY A 249 -0.24 2.29 -27.43
C GLY A 249 -1.27 2.58 -28.51
N PHE A 250 -2.48 2.00 -28.39
CA PHE A 250 -3.61 2.34 -29.26
C PHE A 250 -4.09 3.79 -29.06
N MET A 251 -4.26 4.23 -27.82
CA MET A 251 -4.71 5.60 -27.51
C MET A 251 -3.75 6.66 -28.07
N LEU A 252 -2.45 6.51 -27.80
CA LEU A 252 -1.43 7.44 -28.30
C LEU A 252 -1.28 7.35 -29.82
N GLY A 253 -1.31 6.17 -30.39
CA GLY A 253 -1.27 5.95 -31.83
C GLY A 253 -2.45 6.58 -32.56
N SER A 254 -3.68 6.46 -32.02
CA SER A 254 -4.89 7.08 -32.55
C SER A 254 -4.82 8.61 -32.43
N THR A 255 -4.25 9.13 -31.34
CA THR A 255 -4.04 10.57 -31.15
C THR A 255 -3.13 11.11 -32.26
N TYR A 256 -1.99 10.47 -32.54
CA TYR A 256 -1.11 10.89 -33.63
C TYR A 256 -1.75 10.76 -35.02
N ALA A 257 -2.60 9.76 -35.23
CA ALA A 257 -3.30 9.56 -36.49
C ALA A 257 -4.32 10.67 -36.80
N THR A 258 -4.90 11.27 -35.74
CA THR A 258 -5.98 12.28 -35.86
C THR A 258 -5.49 13.71 -35.67
N MET A 259 -4.20 13.94 -35.47
CA MET A 259 -3.60 15.28 -35.45
C MET A 259 -3.69 15.94 -36.83
N ASP A 260 -3.60 17.27 -36.87
CA ASP A 260 -3.51 18.06 -38.09
C ASP A 260 -2.24 18.92 -38.08
N PRO A 261 -1.20 18.59 -38.90
CA PRO A 261 -1.09 17.38 -39.73
C PRO A 261 -0.84 16.10 -38.93
N PRO A 262 -1.25 14.91 -39.44
CA PRO A 262 -1.06 13.64 -38.74
C PRO A 262 0.42 13.23 -38.65
N GLN A 263 0.84 12.71 -37.51
CA GLN A 263 2.19 12.16 -37.33
C GLN A 263 2.22 10.68 -37.75
N LYS A 264 2.18 10.44 -39.07
CA LYS A 264 1.96 9.13 -39.69
C LYS A 264 2.90 8.04 -39.16
N GLU A 265 4.22 8.30 -39.10
CA GLU A 265 5.22 7.31 -38.66
C GLU A 265 5.02 6.86 -37.22
N LYS A 266 4.78 7.82 -36.31
CA LYS A 266 4.54 7.50 -34.90
C LYS A 266 3.21 6.76 -34.72
N ALA A 267 2.17 7.19 -35.43
CA ALA A 267 0.86 6.56 -35.39
C ALA A 267 0.94 5.09 -35.85
N VAL A 268 1.49 4.85 -37.03
CA VAL A 268 1.61 3.50 -37.60
C VAL A 268 2.43 2.60 -36.68
N ARG A 269 3.58 3.08 -36.17
CA ARG A 269 4.42 2.31 -35.27
C ARG A 269 3.65 1.81 -34.04
N LEU A 270 2.93 2.68 -33.35
CA LEU A 270 2.20 2.35 -32.11
C LEU A 270 0.99 1.45 -32.39
N LEU A 271 0.22 1.76 -33.44
CA LEU A 271 -0.95 0.96 -33.83
C LEU A 271 -0.56 -0.44 -34.29
N ASP A 272 0.56 -0.60 -35.02
CA ASP A 272 1.10 -1.89 -35.41
C ASP A 272 1.60 -2.69 -34.20
N GLN A 273 2.30 -2.06 -33.26
CA GLN A 273 2.74 -2.68 -32.03
C GLN A 273 1.54 -3.20 -31.21
N PHE A 274 0.52 -2.35 -31.03
CA PHE A 274 -0.72 -2.75 -30.37
C PHE A 274 -1.38 -3.93 -31.08
N THR A 275 -1.55 -3.87 -32.42
CA THR A 275 -2.18 -4.92 -33.20
C THR A 275 -1.43 -6.26 -33.08
N LYS A 276 -0.09 -6.24 -33.16
CA LYS A 276 0.74 -7.43 -33.01
C LYS A 276 0.62 -8.06 -31.62
N LYS A 277 0.55 -7.23 -30.58
CA LYS A 277 0.57 -7.65 -29.17
C LYS A 277 -0.78 -8.11 -28.67
N VAL A 278 -1.86 -7.44 -29.08
CA VAL A 278 -3.20 -7.57 -28.47
C VAL A 278 -4.21 -8.22 -29.40
N CYS A 279 -4.17 -7.91 -30.69
CA CYS A 279 -5.22 -8.36 -31.63
C CYS A 279 -5.04 -9.80 -32.13
N ARG A 280 -4.00 -10.51 -31.64
CA ARG A 280 -3.74 -11.93 -31.95
C ARG A 280 -3.85 -12.76 -30.66
N GLY A 281 -4.89 -13.59 -30.55
CA GLY A 281 -5.06 -14.50 -29.42
C GLY A 281 -6.24 -14.14 -28.49
N ALA A 282 -6.24 -14.68 -27.27
CA ALA A 282 -7.36 -14.56 -26.34
C ALA A 282 -7.69 -13.12 -25.92
N ALA A 283 -6.69 -12.25 -25.87
CA ALA A 283 -6.88 -10.83 -25.52
C ALA A 283 -7.67 -10.04 -26.59
N SER A 284 -7.71 -10.52 -27.85
CA SER A 284 -8.39 -9.84 -28.96
C SER A 284 -9.89 -9.63 -28.72
N ALA A 285 -10.52 -10.51 -27.97
CA ALA A 285 -11.96 -10.39 -27.66
C ALA A 285 -12.26 -9.15 -26.79
N LYS A 286 -11.38 -8.85 -25.81
CA LYS A 286 -11.50 -7.68 -24.93
C LYS A 286 -11.30 -6.36 -25.68
N PHE A 287 -10.46 -6.34 -26.72
CA PHE A 287 -10.05 -5.15 -27.45
C PHE A 287 -10.52 -5.15 -28.91
N LYS A 288 -11.61 -5.85 -29.23
CA LYS A 288 -12.10 -6.04 -30.60
C LYS A 288 -12.28 -4.71 -31.36
N GLU A 289 -12.96 -3.76 -30.76
CA GLU A 289 -13.22 -2.45 -31.36
C GLU A 289 -11.92 -1.69 -31.63
N GLN A 290 -11.00 -1.67 -30.67
CA GLN A 290 -9.70 -1.00 -30.81
C GLN A 290 -8.85 -1.67 -31.89
N CYS A 291 -8.93 -3.00 -32.05
CA CYS A 291 -8.26 -3.73 -33.11
C CYS A 291 -8.79 -3.36 -34.50
N GLU A 292 -10.11 -3.26 -34.66
CA GLU A 292 -10.75 -2.84 -35.92
C GLU A 292 -10.41 -1.39 -36.26
N GLN A 293 -10.47 -0.49 -35.26
CA GLN A 293 -10.09 0.92 -35.43
C GLN A 293 -8.61 1.09 -35.78
N SER A 294 -7.72 0.32 -35.12
CA SER A 294 -6.28 0.35 -35.39
C SER A 294 -6.01 -0.01 -36.85
N ALA A 295 -6.57 -1.11 -37.35
CA ALA A 295 -6.42 -1.53 -38.75
C ALA A 295 -6.92 -0.47 -39.74
N SER A 296 -8.08 0.12 -39.46
CA SER A 296 -8.66 1.21 -40.28
C SER A 296 -7.77 2.46 -40.32
N LEU A 297 -7.23 2.87 -39.16
CA LEU A 297 -6.35 4.04 -39.08
C LEU A 297 -5.04 3.81 -39.84
N VAL A 298 -4.40 2.66 -39.66
CA VAL A 298 -3.15 2.31 -40.39
C VAL A 298 -3.38 2.32 -41.91
N GLN A 299 -4.51 1.75 -42.38
CA GLN A 299 -4.87 1.78 -43.79
C GLN A 299 -5.05 3.21 -44.34
N LYS A 300 -5.72 4.09 -43.61
CA LYS A 300 -5.91 5.49 -43.99
C LYS A 300 -4.62 6.31 -44.04
N LEU A 301 -3.67 6.01 -43.13
CA LEU A 301 -2.38 6.70 -43.06
C LEU A 301 -1.40 6.23 -44.15
N GLY A 302 -1.61 5.05 -44.72
CA GLY A 302 -0.79 4.48 -45.83
C GLY A 302 -1.23 4.97 -47.19
N GLN A 303 -2.35 5.66 -47.30
CA GLN A 303 -2.83 6.35 -48.50
C GLN A 303 -2.30 7.78 -48.56
#